data_0f5c1085a0e4a3b3d747ec1887e3ec9c
#
_entry.id   0f5c1085a0e4a3b3d747ec1887e3ec9c
#
_cell.length_a   1.000
_cell.length_b   1.000
_cell.length_c   1.000
_cell.angle_alpha   90.00
_cell.angle_beta   90.00
_cell.angle_gamma   90.00
#
_symmetry.space_group_name_H-M   'P 1'
#
loop_
_entity.id
_entity.type
_entity.pdbx_description
1 polymer ?
#
loop_
_entity_poly.entity_id
_entity_poly.type
_entity_poly.pdbx_seq_one_letter_code
_entity_poly.pdbx_strand_id
1 'polypeptide(L)'
;MTTLGGNLPELGDVILTRVKFADLEVSKIRPALILFEEFSNVVIAGITTNTRMSGISISKSEGAAQDSVIKLNYIFTITNSAIIKTVFRLSTEKRNLVFDELKNKLSVLKTL
;
A
#
# COMPACT_ATOMS: atom_id res chain seq x y z
N MET A 1 -8.53 17.49 0.30
CA MET A 1 -8.59 17.26 1.74
C MET A 1 -7.61 18.17 2.45
N THR A 2 -8.06 18.80 3.50
CA THR A 2 -7.19 19.68 4.27
C THR A 2 -6.44 18.89 5.33
N THR A 3 -5.13 19.02 5.33
CA THR A 3 -4.30 18.38 6.32
C THR A 3 -3.85 19.41 7.33
N LEU A 4 -4.37 19.31 8.52
CA LEU A 4 -3.90 20.12 9.62
C LEU A 4 -2.64 19.46 10.17
N GLY A 5 -1.52 20.18 10.09
CA GLY A 5 -0.25 19.66 10.56
C GLY A 5 0.53 18.83 9.56
N GLY A 6 0.03 18.64 8.35
CA GLY A 6 0.80 18.07 7.25
C GLY A 6 1.21 16.62 7.37
N ASN A 7 0.68 15.87 8.35
CA ASN A 7 1.13 14.50 8.61
C ASN A 7 0.07 13.45 8.38
N LEU A 8 -1.05 13.81 7.73
CA LEU A 8 -2.07 12.82 7.40
C LEU A 8 -1.60 11.97 6.23
N PRO A 9 -1.81 10.65 6.30
CA PRO A 9 -1.44 9.77 5.19
C PRO A 9 -2.20 10.14 3.93
N GLU A 10 -1.51 10.01 2.80
CA GLU A 10 -2.06 10.32 1.49
C GLU A 10 -1.78 9.16 0.53
N LEU A 11 -2.48 9.17 -0.62
CA LEU A 11 -2.21 8.19 -1.67
C LEU A 11 -0.72 8.23 -2.05
N GLY A 12 -0.15 7.07 -2.29
CA GLY A 12 1.28 6.96 -2.59
C GLY A 12 2.17 6.85 -1.37
N ASP A 13 1.61 6.99 -0.17
CA ASP A 13 2.37 6.79 1.06
C ASP A 13 2.46 5.31 1.39
N VAL A 14 3.63 4.91 1.87
CA VAL A 14 3.82 3.61 2.49
C VAL A 14 3.61 3.79 3.98
N ILE A 15 2.71 3.00 4.53
CA ILE A 15 2.28 3.09 5.92
C ILE A 15 2.53 1.79 6.66
N LEU A 16 2.52 1.86 7.97
CA LEU A 16 2.34 0.69 8.83
C LEU A 16 0.89 0.69 9.27
N THR A 17 0.25 -0.45 9.13
CA THR A 17 -1.13 -0.61 9.49
C THR A 17 -1.37 -1.93 10.21
N ARG A 18 -2.40 -1.92 11.02
CA ARG A 18 -2.84 -3.13 11.74
C ARG A 18 -3.79 -3.89 10.84
N VAL A 19 -3.44 -5.12 10.52
CA VAL A 19 -4.24 -5.98 9.66
C VAL A 19 -4.68 -7.21 10.45
N LYS A 20 -5.98 -7.49 10.42
CA LYS A 20 -6.52 -8.68 11.06
C LYS A 20 -6.76 -9.75 10.00
N PHE A 21 -6.19 -10.91 10.21
CA PHE A 21 -6.40 -12.05 9.33
C PHE A 21 -7.68 -12.77 9.70
N ALA A 22 -8.50 -13.09 8.70
CA ALA A 22 -9.84 -13.66 8.93
C ALA A 22 -9.82 -15.00 9.67
N ASP A 23 -8.78 -15.80 9.43
CA ASP A 23 -8.64 -17.12 10.01
C ASP A 23 -7.82 -17.14 11.29
N LEU A 24 -7.30 -15.99 11.70
CA LEU A 24 -6.52 -15.86 12.93
C LEU A 24 -7.14 -14.75 13.76
N GLU A 25 -7.33 -15.00 15.03
CA GLU A 25 -7.89 -13.99 15.93
C GLU A 25 -6.87 -12.95 16.36
N VAL A 26 -5.79 -12.82 15.62
CA VAL A 26 -4.73 -11.87 15.92
C VAL A 26 -4.59 -10.88 14.81
N SER A 27 -4.32 -9.64 15.17
CA SER A 27 -3.93 -8.62 14.22
C SER A 27 -2.42 -8.52 14.18
N LYS A 28 -1.88 -8.17 13.02
CA LYS A 28 -0.46 -7.96 12.86
C LYS A 28 -0.22 -6.60 12.21
N ILE A 29 0.92 -6.02 12.55
CA ILE A 29 1.34 -4.76 11.94
C ILE A 29 2.11 -5.08 10.67
N ARG A 30 1.67 -4.50 9.55
CA ARG A 30 2.24 -4.77 8.23
C ARG A 30 2.42 -3.47 7.47
N PRO A 31 3.44 -3.38 6.62
CA PRO A 31 3.54 -2.25 5.69
C PRO A 31 2.57 -2.43 4.55
N ALA A 32 2.10 -1.31 4.02
CA ALA A 32 1.18 -1.29 2.89
C ALA A 32 1.28 0.04 2.17
N LEU A 33 0.90 0.02 0.89
CA LEU A 33 0.86 1.22 0.06
C LEU A 33 -0.57 1.72 -0.04
N ILE A 34 -0.78 3.01 0.21
CA ILE A 34 -2.09 3.62 0.01
C ILE A 34 -2.31 3.83 -1.49
N LEU A 35 -3.35 3.21 -2.03
CA LEU A 35 -3.72 3.37 -3.43
C LEU A 35 -4.68 4.54 -3.61
N PHE A 36 -5.73 4.58 -2.81
CA PHE A 36 -6.69 5.69 -2.81
C PHE A 36 -7.54 5.58 -1.54
N GLU A 37 -8.28 6.65 -1.29
CA GLU A 37 -9.19 6.67 -0.14
C GLU A 37 -10.56 7.17 -0.57
N GLU A 38 -11.56 6.74 0.15
CA GLU A 38 -12.93 7.18 -0.06
C GLU A 38 -13.59 7.29 1.31
N PHE A 39 -13.93 8.51 1.69
CA PHE A 39 -14.42 8.83 3.03
C PHE A 39 -13.37 8.43 4.07
N SER A 40 -13.75 7.62 5.04
CA SER A 40 -12.80 7.16 6.06
C SER A 40 -12.19 5.81 5.74
N ASN A 41 -12.45 5.28 4.55
CA ASN A 41 -11.90 4.01 4.10
C ASN A 41 -10.66 4.24 3.25
N VAL A 42 -9.66 3.41 3.44
CA VAL A 42 -8.40 3.51 2.71
C VAL A 42 -8.15 2.18 2.01
N VAL A 43 -7.98 2.23 0.69
CA VAL A 43 -7.69 1.04 -0.10
C VAL A 43 -6.18 0.93 -0.22
N ILE A 44 -5.65 -0.22 0.17
CA ILE A 44 -4.20 -0.43 0.26
C ILE A 44 -3.79 -1.68 -0.50
N ALA A 45 -2.51 -1.70 -0.89
CA ALA A 45 -1.85 -2.89 -1.42
C ALA A 45 -0.83 -3.35 -0.40
N GLY A 46 -0.85 -4.63 -0.06
CA GLY A 46 0.07 -5.21 0.90
C GLY A 46 1.50 -5.19 0.41
N ILE A 47 2.44 -5.14 1.35
CA ILE A 47 3.87 -5.16 1.07
C ILE A 47 4.47 -6.33 1.84
N THR A 48 5.33 -7.07 1.17
CA THR A 48 6.02 -8.21 1.78
C THR A 48 7.53 -8.04 1.70
N THR A 49 8.23 -8.53 2.72
CA THR A 49 9.69 -8.58 2.69
C THR A 49 10.22 -9.81 1.95
N ASN A 50 9.32 -10.68 1.49
CA ASN A 50 9.72 -11.82 0.67
C ASN A 50 9.98 -11.34 -0.77
N THR A 51 11.22 -11.00 -1.06
CA THR A 51 11.61 -10.44 -2.35
C THR A 51 11.60 -11.47 -3.49
N ARG A 52 11.32 -12.72 -3.18
CA ARG A 52 11.12 -13.76 -4.21
C ARG A 52 9.75 -13.68 -4.84
N MET A 53 8.80 -13.04 -4.17
CA MET A 53 7.46 -12.89 -4.72
C MET A 53 7.47 -11.83 -5.82
N SER A 54 6.63 -12.04 -6.82
CA SER A 54 6.49 -11.06 -7.90
C SER A 54 5.73 -9.83 -7.41
N GLY A 55 6.06 -8.69 -7.98
CA GLY A 55 5.44 -7.42 -7.62
C GLY A 55 6.38 -6.27 -7.92
N ILE A 56 6.11 -5.13 -7.34
CA ILE A 56 6.91 -3.94 -7.55
C ILE A 56 7.91 -3.80 -6.40
N SER A 57 9.19 -3.82 -6.75
CA SER A 57 10.26 -3.75 -5.75
C SER A 57 10.36 -2.35 -5.14
N ILE A 58 10.58 -2.31 -3.84
CA ILE A 58 10.98 -1.10 -3.14
C ILE A 58 12.18 -1.42 -2.27
N SER A 59 13.14 -0.52 -2.24
CA SER A 59 14.41 -0.75 -1.56
C SER A 59 14.55 0.10 -0.31
N LYS A 60 15.53 -0.27 0.50
CA LYS A 60 15.90 0.53 1.67
C LYS A 60 16.31 1.94 1.29
N SER A 61 16.96 2.08 0.14
CA SER A 61 17.39 3.41 -0.34
C SER A 61 16.20 4.30 -0.71
N GLU A 62 15.04 3.72 -0.99
CA GLU A 62 13.82 4.47 -1.27
C GLU A 62 13.08 4.87 0.00
N GLY A 63 13.43 4.30 1.12
CA GLY A 63 12.81 4.59 2.41
C GLY A 63 12.22 3.39 3.14
N ALA A 64 12.24 2.22 2.52
CA ALA A 64 11.71 1.02 3.16
C ALA A 64 12.64 0.56 4.30
N ALA A 65 12.05 -0.02 5.34
CA ALA A 65 12.84 -0.57 6.45
C ALA A 65 13.70 -1.74 5.97
N GLN A 66 13.19 -2.51 5.01
CA GLN A 66 13.88 -3.62 4.34
C GLN A 66 13.50 -3.62 2.88
N ASP A 67 14.36 -4.20 2.05
CA ASP A 67 13.98 -4.45 0.67
C ASP A 67 12.71 -5.27 0.64
N SER A 68 11.75 -4.85 -0.14
CA SER A 68 10.38 -5.36 -0.09
C SER A 68 9.77 -5.36 -1.48
N VAL A 69 8.57 -5.92 -1.55
CA VAL A 69 7.79 -5.99 -2.79
C VAL A 69 6.35 -5.56 -2.50
N ILE A 70 5.85 -4.66 -3.32
CA ILE A 70 4.43 -4.26 -3.27
C ILE A 70 3.64 -5.31 -4.05
N LYS A 71 2.65 -5.89 -3.39
CA LYS A 71 1.81 -6.95 -3.95
C LYS A 71 0.49 -6.35 -4.43
N LEU A 72 0.38 -6.09 -5.73
CA LEU A 72 -0.83 -5.49 -6.29
C LEU A 72 -2.02 -6.45 -6.39
N ASN A 73 -1.82 -7.69 -5.99
CA ASN A 73 -2.93 -8.64 -5.84
C ASN A 73 -3.37 -8.80 -4.39
N TYR A 74 -2.72 -8.13 -3.45
CA TYR A 74 -3.12 -8.11 -2.03
C TYR A 74 -3.75 -6.77 -1.73
N ILE A 75 -4.93 -6.53 -2.29
CA ILE A 75 -5.64 -5.26 -2.13
C ILE A 75 -6.79 -5.47 -1.16
N PHE A 76 -6.88 -4.60 -0.18
CA PHE A 76 -7.98 -4.63 0.78
C PHE A 76 -8.22 -3.24 1.35
N THR A 77 -9.34 -3.09 2.05
CA THR A 77 -9.76 -1.81 2.59
C THR A 77 -9.59 -1.82 4.11
N ILE A 78 -9.04 -0.74 4.61
CA ILE A 78 -8.92 -0.52 6.06
C ILE A 78 -9.59 0.80 6.42
N THR A 79 -9.84 1.01 7.70
CA THR A 79 -10.28 2.32 8.18
C THR A 79 -9.05 3.17 8.49
N ASN A 80 -9.22 4.48 8.45
CA ASN A 80 -8.13 5.41 8.83
C ASN A 80 -7.56 5.08 10.21
N SER A 81 -8.40 4.64 11.12
CA SER A 81 -7.97 4.34 12.49
C SER A 81 -7.00 3.16 12.58
N ALA A 82 -6.93 2.32 11.53
CA ALA A 82 -6.00 1.19 11.51
C ALA A 82 -4.59 1.61 11.12
N ILE A 83 -4.41 2.81 10.61
CA ILE A 83 -3.10 3.32 10.20
C ILE A 83 -2.32 3.74 11.45
N ILE A 84 -1.13 3.20 11.59
CA ILE A 84 -0.27 3.50 12.74
C ILE A 84 0.61 4.69 12.45
N LYS A 85 1.27 4.70 11.29
CA LYS A 85 2.10 5.81 10.87
C LYS A 85 2.47 5.71 9.40
N THR A 86 2.89 6.84 8.84
CA THR A 86 3.49 6.89 7.51
C THR A 86 4.99 6.60 7.65
N VAL A 87 5.49 5.72 6.79
CA VAL A 87 6.91 5.37 6.78
C VAL A 87 7.67 6.26 5.80
N PHE A 88 7.20 6.30 4.55
CA PHE A 88 7.77 7.16 3.52
C PHE A 88 6.79 7.29 2.37
N ARG A 89 7.06 8.23 1.47
CA ARG A 89 6.25 8.42 0.28
C ARG A 89 6.97 7.87 -0.93
N LEU A 90 6.29 7.10 -1.76
CA LEU A 90 6.87 6.61 -3.00
C LEU A 90 7.22 7.77 -3.93
N SER A 91 8.30 7.61 -4.67
CA SER A 91 8.68 8.57 -5.71
C SER A 91 7.61 8.62 -6.79
N THR A 92 7.58 9.72 -7.53
CA THR A 92 6.67 9.86 -8.67
C THR A 92 6.84 8.74 -9.67
N GLU A 93 8.10 8.35 -9.95
CA GLU A 93 8.38 7.25 -10.88
C GLU A 93 7.76 5.94 -10.40
N LYS A 94 7.93 5.64 -9.13
CA LYS A 94 7.41 4.39 -8.58
C LYS A 94 5.88 4.41 -8.54
N ARG A 95 5.27 5.54 -8.22
CA ARG A 95 3.81 5.67 -8.23
C ARG A 95 3.25 5.47 -9.64
N ASN A 96 3.91 6.00 -10.64
CA ASN A 96 3.52 5.80 -12.03
C ASN A 96 3.61 4.33 -12.42
N LEU A 97 4.66 3.65 -11.97
CA LEU A 97 4.82 2.22 -12.22
C LEU A 97 3.70 1.42 -11.56
N VAL A 98 3.33 1.76 -10.33
CA VAL A 98 2.21 1.11 -9.64
C VAL A 98 0.93 1.30 -10.44
N PHE A 99 0.66 2.53 -10.89
CA PHE A 99 -0.52 2.82 -11.69
C PHE A 99 -0.55 1.99 -12.97
N ASP A 100 0.55 1.96 -13.71
CA ASP A 100 0.62 1.23 -14.97
C ASP A 100 0.41 -0.27 -14.77
N GLU A 101 1.03 -0.84 -13.76
CA GLU A 101 0.88 -2.26 -13.46
C GLU A 101 -0.55 -2.60 -13.04
N LEU A 102 -1.16 -1.76 -12.21
CA LEU A 102 -2.53 -1.98 -11.76
C LEU A 102 -3.49 -1.84 -12.92
N LYS A 103 -3.30 -0.84 -13.77
CA LYS A 103 -4.09 -0.64 -14.98
C LYS A 103 -4.02 -1.88 -15.88
N ASN A 104 -2.84 -2.43 -16.08
CA ASN A 104 -2.67 -3.64 -16.88
C ASN A 104 -3.44 -4.83 -16.30
N LYS A 105 -3.37 -5.00 -14.99
CA LYS A 105 -4.09 -6.09 -14.33
C LYS A 105 -5.60 -5.93 -14.49
N LEU A 106 -6.10 -4.70 -14.44
CA LEU A 106 -7.52 -4.42 -14.54
C LEU A 106 -8.02 -4.43 -15.99
N SER A 107 -7.11 -4.36 -16.96
CA SER A 107 -7.50 -4.27 -18.37
C SER A 107 -8.30 -5.49 -18.85
N VAL A 108 -8.12 -6.64 -18.21
CA VAL A 108 -8.86 -7.85 -18.56
C VAL A 108 -10.37 -7.68 -18.37
N LEU A 109 -10.78 -6.74 -17.53
CA LEU A 109 -12.21 -6.47 -17.33
C LEU A 109 -12.86 -5.90 -18.59
N LYS A 110 -12.09 -5.24 -19.44
CA LYS A 110 -12.59 -4.62 -20.66
C LYS A 110 -12.59 -5.58 -21.85
N THR A 111 -11.82 -6.65 -21.77
CA THR A 111 -11.66 -7.58 -22.90
C THR A 111 -12.55 -8.80 -22.81
N LEU A 112 -13.27 -8.94 -21.73
CA LEU A 112 -14.19 -10.08 -21.54
C LEU A 112 -15.55 -9.83 -22.14
#